data_003abf41ebfac0d1bbef271a68add081
#
_entry.id   003abf41ebfac0d1bbef271a68add081
#
_cell.length_a   1.000
_cell.length_b   1.000
_cell.length_c   1.000
_cell.angle_alpha   90.00
_cell.angle_beta   90.00
_cell.angle_gamma   90.00
#
_symmetry.space_group_name_H-M   'P 1'
#
loop_
_entity.id
_entity.type
_entity.pdbx_description
1 polymer ?
#
loop_
_entity_poly.entity_id
_entity_poly.type
_entity_poly.pdbx_seq_one_letter_code
_entity_poly.pdbx_strand_id
1 'polypeptide(L)'
;MDTLLNTLLNNPMIFLAGALGGLLGVIVSYRELGKIIRVIRTPTSEIGALPLDEQVEIVGKADSEMIINSPITKKTCILWQVEVSEKRGSGKRSRWVTVYSNTSTKSFDVYDGTGKVQIFPNRLTELILRDDVRESSGVFNSLDEGIQIALKDLGVDTEGFLIFNKNMRVYERYIEQGDQIYVLGKMSSKNGIKLMDGESSPLIISDQSELRVLGRFFWRVVINALLGAVIGIALFLYFTNR
;
A
#
# COMPACT_ATOMS: atom_id res chain seq x y z
N MET A 1 -35.20 -15.30 -1.31
CA MET A 1 -33.93 -15.99 -0.99
C MET A 1 -33.66 -17.08 -2.01
N ASP A 2 -34.68 -17.82 -2.43
CA ASP A 2 -34.59 -18.96 -3.36
C ASP A 2 -34.19 -18.61 -4.80
N THR A 3 -34.55 -17.44 -5.31
CA THR A 3 -34.19 -16.98 -6.68
C THR A 3 -32.71 -16.65 -6.81
N LEU A 4 -32.09 -16.06 -5.80
CA LEU A 4 -30.66 -15.79 -5.78
C LEU A 4 -29.83 -17.09 -5.68
N LEU A 5 -30.29 -18.00 -4.84
CA LEU A 5 -29.70 -19.33 -4.67
C LEU A 5 -29.76 -20.12 -5.99
N ASN A 6 -30.91 -20.17 -6.65
CA ASN A 6 -31.11 -20.87 -7.92
C ASN A 6 -30.27 -20.25 -9.08
N THR A 7 -30.09 -18.93 -9.11
CA THR A 7 -29.24 -18.29 -10.12
C THR A 7 -27.75 -18.63 -9.93
N LEU A 8 -27.31 -18.67 -8.67
CA LEU A 8 -25.94 -19.12 -8.33
C LEU A 8 -25.76 -20.61 -8.63
N LEU A 9 -26.77 -21.42 -8.37
CA LEU A 9 -26.75 -22.87 -8.51
C LEU A 9 -26.71 -23.36 -9.97
N ASN A 10 -27.31 -22.63 -10.90
CA ASN A 10 -27.42 -23.04 -12.30
C ASN A 10 -26.40 -22.40 -13.25
N ASN A 11 -25.46 -21.59 -12.72
CA ASN A 11 -24.48 -20.92 -13.58
C ASN A 11 -23.04 -21.42 -13.27
N PRO A 12 -22.46 -22.34 -14.08
CA PRO A 12 -21.12 -22.87 -13.85
C PRO A 12 -20.03 -21.80 -13.87
N MET A 13 -20.26 -20.68 -14.53
CA MET A 13 -19.31 -19.54 -14.56
C MET A 13 -19.21 -18.83 -13.23
N ILE A 14 -20.32 -18.71 -12.48
CA ILE A 14 -20.30 -18.10 -11.13
C ILE A 14 -19.56 -19.03 -10.16
N PHE A 15 -19.76 -20.34 -10.28
CA PHE A 15 -19.02 -21.32 -9.50
C PHE A 15 -17.50 -21.24 -9.76
N LEU A 16 -17.11 -21.24 -11.02
CA LEU A 16 -15.70 -21.12 -11.41
C LEU A 16 -15.06 -19.83 -10.89
N ALA A 17 -15.78 -18.70 -11.02
CA ALA A 17 -15.33 -17.41 -10.48
C ALA A 17 -15.17 -17.44 -8.96
N GLY A 18 -16.08 -18.09 -8.23
CA GLY A 18 -16.01 -18.27 -6.78
C GLY A 18 -14.80 -19.13 -6.36
N ALA A 19 -14.56 -20.23 -7.07
CA ALA A 19 -13.42 -21.12 -6.80
C ALA A 19 -12.08 -20.39 -7.05
N LEU A 20 -11.98 -19.66 -8.16
CA LEU A 20 -10.80 -18.83 -8.48
C LEU A 20 -10.59 -17.73 -7.44
N GLY A 21 -11.65 -17.05 -7.01
CA GLY A 21 -11.59 -16.03 -5.96
C GLY A 21 -11.12 -16.60 -4.62
N GLY A 22 -11.62 -17.77 -4.23
CA GLY A 22 -11.16 -18.49 -3.03
C GLY A 22 -9.68 -18.86 -3.10
N LEU A 23 -9.23 -19.40 -4.21
CA LEU A 23 -7.82 -19.75 -4.44
C LEU A 23 -6.92 -18.52 -4.36
N LEU A 24 -7.30 -17.43 -5.01
CA LEU A 24 -6.58 -16.15 -4.94
C LEU A 24 -6.51 -15.62 -3.51
N GLY A 25 -7.59 -15.70 -2.73
CA GLY A 25 -7.61 -15.32 -1.32
C GLY A 25 -6.60 -16.11 -0.48
N VAL A 26 -6.49 -17.41 -0.71
CA VAL A 26 -5.49 -18.29 -0.04
C VAL A 26 -4.07 -17.88 -0.41
N ILE A 27 -3.79 -17.67 -1.71
CA ILE A 27 -2.46 -17.25 -2.19
C ILE A 27 -2.04 -15.90 -1.59
N VAL A 28 -2.97 -14.92 -1.57
CA VAL A 28 -2.69 -13.60 -0.99
C VAL A 28 -2.44 -13.71 0.52
N SER A 29 -3.23 -14.50 1.24
CA SER A 29 -3.02 -14.74 2.67
C SER A 29 -1.66 -15.36 2.96
N TYR A 30 -1.23 -16.34 2.16
CA TYR A 30 0.09 -16.95 2.28
C TYR A 30 1.23 -15.95 2.10
N ARG A 31 1.12 -15.04 1.11
CA ARG A 31 2.11 -13.99 0.87
C ARG A 31 2.19 -12.99 2.04
N GLU A 32 1.05 -12.56 2.57
CA GLU A 32 1.02 -11.66 3.74
C GLU A 32 1.58 -12.34 4.99
N LEU A 33 1.29 -13.62 5.21
CA LEU A 33 1.87 -14.40 6.30
C LEU A 33 3.40 -14.49 6.18
N GLY A 34 3.91 -14.66 4.96
CA GLY A 34 5.36 -14.62 4.70
C GLY A 34 6.01 -13.29 5.10
N LYS A 35 5.32 -12.16 4.94
CA LYS A 35 5.80 -10.85 5.40
C LYS A 35 5.82 -10.77 6.92
N ILE A 36 4.76 -11.22 7.59
CA ILE A 36 4.68 -11.28 9.06
C ILE A 36 5.85 -12.08 9.63
N ILE A 37 6.05 -13.30 9.10
CA ILE A 37 7.15 -14.17 9.55
C ILE A 37 8.51 -13.48 9.34
N ARG A 38 8.68 -12.77 8.23
CA ARG A 38 9.92 -12.05 7.93
C ARG A 38 10.16 -10.91 8.94
N VAL A 39 9.16 -10.09 9.24
CA VAL A 39 9.26 -9.03 10.25
C VAL A 39 9.62 -9.63 11.62
N ILE A 40 8.89 -10.64 12.09
CA ILE A 40 9.12 -11.24 13.43
C ILE A 40 10.49 -11.92 13.55
N ARG A 41 11.01 -12.50 12.45
CA ARG A 41 12.28 -13.25 12.47
C ARG A 41 13.52 -12.41 12.22
N THR A 42 13.36 -11.18 11.75
CA THR A 42 14.49 -10.29 11.48
C THR A 42 14.65 -9.34 12.65
N PRO A 43 15.68 -9.50 13.50
CA PRO A 43 15.90 -8.58 14.61
C PRO A 43 16.38 -7.23 14.08
N THR A 44 15.99 -6.15 14.77
CA THR A 44 16.50 -4.81 14.49
C THR A 44 18.03 -4.79 14.69
N SER A 45 18.73 -4.28 13.71
CA SER A 45 20.21 -4.28 13.66
C SER A 45 20.74 -2.85 13.60
N GLU A 46 21.91 -2.64 14.18
CA GLU A 46 22.67 -1.39 14.05
C GLU A 46 23.23 -1.26 12.62
N ILE A 47 23.10 -0.09 12.01
CA ILE A 47 23.53 0.14 10.61
C ILE A 47 25.04 -0.07 10.43
N GLY A 48 25.83 0.27 11.45
CA GLY A 48 27.29 0.07 11.44
C GLY A 48 27.71 -1.41 11.31
N ALA A 49 26.89 -2.33 11.84
CA ALA A 49 27.18 -3.75 11.95
C ALA A 49 26.39 -4.64 10.97
N LEU A 50 25.71 -4.05 9.96
CA LEU A 50 24.85 -4.80 9.04
C LEU A 50 25.62 -5.85 8.24
N PRO A 51 25.17 -7.12 8.26
CA PRO A 51 25.72 -8.19 7.43
C PRO A 51 25.34 -7.96 5.96
N LEU A 52 26.23 -8.33 5.05
CA LEU A 52 25.97 -8.28 3.61
C LEU A 52 25.20 -9.50 3.16
N ASP A 53 24.36 -9.32 2.14
CA ASP A 53 23.53 -10.34 1.50
C ASP A 53 22.47 -11.01 2.39
N GLU A 54 22.21 -10.44 3.56
CA GLU A 54 21.20 -10.92 4.49
C GLU A 54 19.97 -10.00 4.54
N GLN A 55 18.87 -10.56 5.01
CA GLN A 55 17.66 -9.81 5.36
C GLN A 55 17.94 -9.08 6.67
N VAL A 56 17.75 -7.76 6.68
CA VAL A 56 18.01 -6.91 7.85
C VAL A 56 16.84 -5.98 8.09
N GLU A 57 16.65 -5.63 9.35
CA GLU A 57 15.72 -4.62 9.82
C GLU A 57 16.50 -3.50 10.48
N ILE A 58 16.18 -2.28 10.13
CA ILE A 58 16.79 -1.07 10.69
C ILE A 58 15.73 -0.05 11.10
N VAL A 59 16.05 0.70 12.12
CA VAL A 59 15.31 1.89 12.54
C VAL A 59 16.27 3.05 12.63
N GLY A 60 15.98 4.13 11.92
CA GLY A 60 16.88 5.28 11.88
C GLY A 60 16.18 6.53 11.38
N LYS A 61 16.94 7.61 11.29
CA LYS A 61 16.45 8.87 10.76
C LYS A 61 16.71 8.94 9.25
N ALA A 62 15.68 9.35 8.53
CA ALA A 62 15.77 9.57 7.10
C ALA A 62 16.51 10.86 6.77
N ASP A 63 17.40 10.83 5.77
CA ASP A 63 18.20 11.95 5.33
C ASP A 63 18.38 11.92 3.81
N SER A 64 18.53 13.06 3.18
CA SER A 64 18.82 13.15 1.75
C SER A 64 19.42 14.49 1.37
N GLU A 65 20.43 14.45 0.52
CA GLU A 65 20.92 15.67 -0.16
C GLU A 65 19.93 16.16 -1.23
N MET A 66 19.11 15.23 -1.76
CA MET A 66 18.11 15.54 -2.79
C MET A 66 16.73 15.68 -2.16
N ILE A 67 16.36 16.90 -1.88
CA ILE A 67 15.04 17.26 -1.35
C ILE A 67 14.07 17.45 -2.52
N ILE A 68 12.85 16.94 -2.39
CA ILE A 68 11.77 17.04 -3.38
C ILE A 68 10.53 17.62 -2.73
N ASN A 69 9.59 18.09 -3.55
CA ASN A 69 8.29 18.53 -3.09
C ASN A 69 7.22 17.49 -3.40
N SER A 70 6.31 17.27 -2.45
CA SER A 70 5.15 16.43 -2.68
C SER A 70 4.22 17.04 -3.74
N PRO A 71 3.53 16.25 -4.56
CA PRO A 71 2.82 16.81 -5.71
C PRO A 71 1.53 17.56 -5.35
N ILE A 72 0.86 17.25 -4.23
CA ILE A 72 -0.40 17.88 -3.86
C ILE A 72 -0.14 19.13 -2.99
N THR A 73 0.42 18.96 -1.81
CA THR A 73 0.60 20.05 -0.85
C THR A 73 1.90 20.82 -1.06
N LYS A 74 2.74 20.40 -2.00
CA LYS A 74 4.09 20.96 -2.25
C LYS A 74 4.98 20.92 -1.01
N LYS A 75 4.69 20.03 -0.07
CA LYS A 75 5.48 19.85 1.14
C LYS A 75 6.87 19.35 0.78
N THR A 76 7.87 19.96 1.38
CA THR A 76 9.27 19.56 1.27
C THR A 76 9.50 18.23 1.95
N CYS A 77 9.97 17.24 1.22
CA CYS A 77 10.14 15.86 1.70
C CYS A 77 11.25 15.15 0.93
N ILE A 78 11.56 13.93 1.34
CA ILE A 78 12.54 13.05 0.68
C ILE A 78 11.89 11.90 -0.07
N LEU A 79 10.69 11.51 0.35
CA LEU A 79 9.86 10.49 -0.29
C LEU A 79 8.40 10.89 -0.16
N TRP A 80 7.61 10.67 -1.22
CA TRP A 80 6.18 10.86 -1.18
C TRP A 80 5.43 9.75 -1.91
N GLN A 81 4.17 9.57 -1.53
CA GLN A 81 3.19 8.71 -2.19
C GLN A 81 1.86 9.45 -2.29
N VAL A 82 1.24 9.44 -3.46
CA VAL A 82 -0.10 9.98 -3.71
C VAL A 82 -1.00 8.89 -4.25
N GLU A 83 -2.22 8.84 -3.72
CA GLU A 83 -3.29 7.98 -4.21
C GLU A 83 -4.58 8.79 -4.32
N VAL A 84 -5.21 8.75 -5.49
CA VAL A 84 -6.50 9.38 -5.76
C VAL A 84 -7.49 8.33 -6.21
N SER A 85 -8.63 8.28 -5.55
CA SER A 85 -9.71 7.38 -5.87
C SER A 85 -10.99 8.14 -6.16
N GLU A 86 -11.74 7.69 -7.18
CA GLU A 86 -13.04 8.21 -7.58
C GLU A 86 -14.12 7.17 -7.29
N LYS A 87 -15.27 7.61 -6.76
CA LYS A 87 -16.42 6.74 -6.58
C LYS A 87 -17.21 6.65 -7.88
N ARG A 88 -17.22 5.48 -8.50
CA ARG A 88 -17.93 5.21 -9.76
C ARG A 88 -19.13 4.32 -9.54
N GLY A 89 -20.18 4.52 -10.37
CA GLY A 89 -21.45 3.82 -10.25
C GLY A 89 -22.47 4.55 -9.37
N SER A 90 -23.68 4.01 -9.23
CA SER A 90 -24.77 4.60 -8.44
C SER A 90 -25.36 3.62 -7.44
N GLY A 91 -25.88 4.12 -6.32
CA GLY A 91 -26.55 3.35 -5.29
C GLY A 91 -25.70 2.19 -4.76
N LYS A 92 -26.28 1.00 -4.67
CA LYS A 92 -25.63 -0.21 -4.13
C LYS A 92 -24.50 -0.76 -5.02
N ARG A 93 -24.38 -0.31 -6.27
CA ARG A 93 -23.34 -0.74 -7.22
C ARG A 93 -22.15 0.24 -7.27
N SER A 94 -22.13 1.27 -6.45
CA SER A 94 -21.02 2.21 -6.41
C SER A 94 -19.78 1.58 -5.79
N ARG A 95 -18.61 1.87 -6.37
CA ARG A 95 -17.29 1.40 -5.90
C ARG A 95 -16.25 2.50 -6.03
N TRP A 96 -15.25 2.46 -5.16
CA TRP A 96 -14.06 3.29 -5.28
C TRP A 96 -13.10 2.70 -6.30
N VAL A 97 -12.63 3.53 -7.21
CA VAL A 97 -11.66 3.16 -8.26
C VAL A 97 -10.48 4.11 -8.15
N THR A 98 -9.28 3.58 -7.97
CA THR A 98 -8.06 4.37 -8.00
C THR A 98 -7.86 4.91 -9.42
N VAL A 99 -7.83 6.23 -9.57
CA VAL A 99 -7.66 6.93 -10.85
C VAL A 99 -6.26 7.48 -11.02
N TYR A 100 -5.54 7.68 -9.91
CA TYR A 100 -4.14 8.08 -9.92
C TYR A 100 -3.43 7.44 -8.73
N SER A 101 -2.24 6.90 -8.97
CA SER A 101 -1.35 6.42 -7.92
C SER A 101 0.08 6.58 -8.38
N ASN A 102 0.87 7.29 -7.60
CA ASN A 102 2.29 7.49 -7.90
C ASN A 102 3.10 7.62 -6.61
N THR A 103 4.39 7.28 -6.73
CA THR A 103 5.33 7.29 -5.61
C THR A 103 6.68 7.79 -6.14
N SER A 104 7.37 8.63 -5.37
CA SER A 104 8.75 8.97 -5.69
C SER A 104 9.65 7.75 -5.53
N THR A 105 10.61 7.60 -6.43
CA THR A 105 11.60 6.50 -6.42
C THR A 105 13.02 7.04 -6.21
N LYS A 106 13.16 8.24 -5.65
CA LYS A 106 14.46 8.82 -5.33
C LYS A 106 15.10 8.06 -4.18
N SER A 107 16.39 7.81 -4.30
CA SER A 107 17.16 7.22 -3.22
C SER A 107 17.37 8.25 -2.09
N PHE A 108 17.47 7.75 -0.89
CA PHE A 108 17.74 8.53 0.30
C PHE A 108 18.54 7.69 1.29
N ASP A 109 19.03 8.29 2.34
CA ASP A 109 19.86 7.67 3.34
C ASP A 109 19.10 7.47 4.66
N VAL A 110 19.50 6.45 5.41
CA VAL A 110 19.02 6.22 6.78
C VAL A 110 20.25 6.11 7.69
N TYR A 111 20.23 6.79 8.82
CA TYR A 111 21.29 6.75 9.83
C TYR A 111 20.72 6.54 11.23
N ASP A 112 21.45 5.82 12.08
CA ASP A 112 21.06 5.49 13.47
C ASP A 112 22.11 5.94 14.50
N GLY A 113 23.14 6.66 14.09
CA GLY A 113 24.29 7.04 14.92
C GLY A 113 25.46 6.05 14.89
N THR A 114 25.25 4.82 14.43
CA THR A 114 26.31 3.81 14.25
C THR A 114 26.81 3.75 12.81
N GLY A 115 25.99 4.16 11.86
CA GLY A 115 26.31 4.14 10.45
C GLY A 115 25.25 4.78 9.57
N LYS A 116 25.48 4.70 8.25
CA LYS A 116 24.61 5.20 7.20
C LYS A 116 24.42 4.14 6.13
N VAL A 117 23.19 3.98 5.64
CA VAL A 117 22.83 3.06 4.56
C VAL A 117 21.93 3.77 3.56
N GLN A 118 22.17 3.53 2.27
CA GLN A 118 21.37 4.12 1.20
C GLN A 118 20.18 3.22 0.85
N ILE A 119 19.01 3.81 0.75
CA ILE A 119 17.76 3.14 0.41
C ILE A 119 17.38 3.50 -1.02
N PHE A 120 17.06 2.48 -1.82
CA PHE A 120 16.62 2.61 -3.20
C PHE A 120 15.18 2.10 -3.35
N PRO A 121 14.17 2.95 -3.11
CA PRO A 121 12.79 2.56 -3.33
C PRO A 121 12.55 2.28 -4.81
N ASN A 122 11.75 1.28 -5.10
CA ASN A 122 11.29 0.97 -6.44
C ASN A 122 9.78 0.71 -6.45
N ARG A 123 9.22 0.33 -7.61
CA ARG A 123 7.78 0.05 -7.76
C ARG A 123 7.29 -1.15 -6.93
N LEU A 124 8.19 -2.00 -6.46
CA LEU A 124 7.87 -3.18 -5.63
C LEU A 124 8.02 -2.88 -4.13
N THR A 125 8.53 -1.70 -3.79
CA THR A 125 8.66 -1.26 -2.39
C THR A 125 7.29 -1.09 -1.77
N GLU A 126 7.08 -1.74 -0.63
CA GLU A 126 5.86 -1.59 0.16
C GLU A 126 5.99 -0.43 1.14
N LEU A 127 5.29 0.67 0.85
CA LEU A 127 5.24 1.83 1.72
C LEU A 127 4.07 1.70 2.71
N ILE A 128 4.38 1.78 4.00
CA ILE A 128 3.41 1.72 5.11
C ILE A 128 3.47 3.04 5.87
N LEU A 129 3.02 4.11 5.21
CA LEU A 129 3.05 5.46 5.75
C LEU A 129 1.68 5.85 6.32
N ARG A 130 1.68 6.81 7.26
CA ARG A 130 0.46 7.50 7.71
C ARG A 130 -0.04 8.41 6.60
N ASP A 131 -1.35 8.67 6.60
CA ASP A 131 -1.91 9.70 5.74
C ASP A 131 -1.57 11.07 6.37
N ASP A 132 -0.69 11.85 5.73
CA ASP A 132 -0.36 13.21 6.14
C ASP A 132 -1.47 14.16 5.69
N VAL A 133 -2.00 13.92 4.48
CA VAL A 133 -3.16 14.62 3.94
C VAL A 133 -4.21 13.60 3.52
N ARG A 134 -5.43 13.84 3.97
CA ARG A 134 -6.60 13.06 3.61
C ARG A 134 -7.77 13.98 3.33
N GLU A 135 -8.10 14.12 2.06
CA GLU A 135 -9.21 14.95 1.60
C GLU A 135 -10.26 14.13 0.86
N SER A 136 -11.49 14.59 0.91
CA SER A 136 -12.58 13.96 0.18
C SER A 136 -13.59 14.97 -0.33
N SER A 137 -14.05 14.79 -1.57
CA SER A 137 -15.16 15.54 -2.14
C SER A 137 -16.41 14.70 -2.23
N GLY A 138 -17.53 15.38 -2.41
CA GLY A 138 -18.85 14.83 -2.66
C GLY A 138 -19.63 15.70 -3.63
N VAL A 139 -20.86 15.31 -3.96
CA VAL A 139 -21.70 16.03 -4.93
C VAL A 139 -21.84 17.53 -4.60
N PHE A 140 -21.90 17.87 -3.31
CA PHE A 140 -22.08 19.24 -2.81
C PHE A 140 -20.89 19.79 -2.02
N ASN A 141 -19.80 19.04 -1.95
CA ASN A 141 -18.58 19.43 -1.27
C ASN A 141 -17.40 19.26 -2.21
N SER A 142 -16.74 20.38 -2.55
CA SER A 142 -15.51 20.38 -3.36
C SER A 142 -14.30 20.03 -2.51
N LEU A 143 -13.23 19.57 -3.15
CA LEU A 143 -11.89 19.57 -2.56
C LEU A 143 -11.43 21.02 -2.34
N ASP A 144 -10.44 21.20 -1.48
CA ASP A 144 -9.68 22.46 -1.37
C ASP A 144 -9.18 22.91 -2.75
N GLU A 145 -9.20 24.22 -3.00
CA GLU A 145 -8.83 24.80 -4.31
C GLU A 145 -7.40 24.44 -4.70
N GLY A 146 -6.47 24.49 -3.75
CA GLY A 146 -5.08 24.13 -3.99
C GLY A 146 -4.92 22.65 -4.39
N ILE A 147 -5.71 21.76 -3.79
CA ILE A 147 -5.73 20.34 -4.15
C ILE A 147 -6.32 20.14 -5.54
N GLN A 148 -7.39 20.85 -5.89
CA GLN A 148 -7.99 20.78 -7.24
C GLN A 148 -6.98 21.19 -8.32
N ILE A 149 -6.26 22.29 -8.11
CA ILE A 149 -5.20 22.75 -9.01
C ILE A 149 -4.11 21.69 -9.14
N ALA A 150 -3.62 21.15 -8.01
CA ALA A 150 -2.59 20.11 -8.02
C ALA A 150 -3.04 18.84 -8.74
N LEU A 151 -4.29 18.42 -8.57
CA LEU A 151 -4.86 17.26 -9.27
C LEU A 151 -4.95 17.50 -10.78
N LYS A 152 -5.33 18.70 -11.19
CA LYS A 152 -5.38 19.09 -12.61
C LYS A 152 -3.99 19.04 -13.24
N ASP A 153 -2.95 19.51 -12.54
CA ASP A 153 -1.56 19.42 -12.98
C ASP A 153 -1.10 17.96 -13.15
N LEU A 154 -1.66 17.04 -12.33
CA LEU A 154 -1.41 15.61 -12.43
C LEU A 154 -2.28 14.90 -13.49
N GLY A 155 -3.09 15.65 -14.24
CA GLY A 155 -4.01 15.10 -15.25
C GLY A 155 -5.25 14.40 -14.67
N VAL A 156 -5.59 14.67 -13.40
CA VAL A 156 -6.77 14.11 -12.73
C VAL A 156 -7.90 15.14 -12.76
N ASP A 157 -8.96 14.82 -13.49
CA ASP A 157 -10.13 15.67 -13.60
C ASP A 157 -11.03 15.51 -12.35
N THR A 158 -11.32 16.62 -11.68
CA THR A 158 -12.14 16.70 -10.46
C THR A 158 -13.60 17.03 -10.72
N GLU A 159 -13.91 17.49 -11.94
CA GLU A 159 -15.26 17.88 -12.33
C GLU A 159 -16.04 16.66 -12.85
N GLY A 160 -17.32 16.60 -12.49
CA GLY A 160 -18.27 15.61 -12.96
C GLY A 160 -19.11 16.13 -14.14
N PHE A 161 -20.18 15.42 -14.44
CA PHE A 161 -21.13 15.84 -15.48
C PHE A 161 -21.91 17.09 -15.03
N LEU A 162 -21.95 18.10 -15.88
CA LEU A 162 -22.50 19.43 -15.60
C LEU A 162 -21.69 20.17 -14.52
N ILE A 163 -22.35 20.60 -13.44
CA ILE A 163 -21.79 21.43 -12.35
C ILE A 163 -21.53 20.63 -11.06
N PHE A 164 -21.64 19.29 -11.11
CA PHE A 164 -21.48 18.46 -9.94
C PHE A 164 -20.03 18.00 -9.79
N ASN A 165 -19.50 18.05 -8.56
CA ASN A 165 -18.20 17.52 -8.26
C ASN A 165 -18.20 15.99 -8.29
N LYS A 166 -17.10 15.39 -8.71
CA LYS A 166 -16.87 13.97 -8.52
C LYS A 166 -16.70 13.64 -7.03
N ASN A 167 -17.19 12.48 -6.63
CA ASN A 167 -16.88 11.95 -5.30
C ASN A 167 -15.45 11.39 -5.34
N MET A 168 -14.52 12.06 -4.73
CA MET A 168 -13.10 11.71 -4.75
C MET A 168 -12.55 11.54 -3.34
N ARG A 169 -11.47 10.78 -3.24
CA ARG A 169 -10.60 10.70 -2.06
C ARG A 169 -9.17 10.90 -2.51
N VAL A 170 -8.48 11.80 -1.85
CA VAL A 170 -7.08 12.14 -2.09
C VAL A 170 -6.31 11.80 -0.83
N TYR A 171 -5.25 11.02 -0.99
CA TYR A 171 -4.31 10.69 0.06
C TYR A 171 -2.93 11.11 -0.39
N GLU A 172 -2.24 11.89 0.43
CA GLU A 172 -0.83 12.18 0.27
C GLU A 172 -0.10 11.75 1.53
N ARG A 173 1.02 11.08 1.36
CA ARG A 173 1.90 10.59 2.42
C ARG A 173 3.31 10.98 2.06
N TYR A 174 4.11 11.37 3.03
CA TYR A 174 5.50 11.72 2.79
C TYR A 174 6.40 11.39 3.99
N ILE A 175 7.68 11.31 3.73
CA ILE A 175 8.75 11.23 4.73
C ILE A 175 9.54 12.52 4.62
N GLU A 176 9.66 13.24 5.72
CA GLU A 176 10.47 14.46 5.82
C GLU A 176 11.90 14.11 6.25
N GLN A 177 12.80 15.04 6.05
CA GLN A 177 14.16 14.90 6.56
C GLN A 177 14.18 14.87 8.08
N GLY A 178 14.85 13.87 8.65
CA GLY A 178 14.92 13.66 10.09
C GLY A 178 13.82 12.79 10.68
N ASP A 179 12.82 12.40 9.89
CA ASP A 179 11.79 11.46 10.34
C ASP A 179 12.41 10.12 10.72
N GLN A 180 11.92 9.57 11.83
CA GLN A 180 12.28 8.22 12.23
C GLN A 180 11.48 7.20 11.42
N ILE A 181 12.18 6.35 10.72
CA ILE A 181 11.60 5.34 9.86
C ILE A 181 12.11 3.94 10.18
N TYR A 182 11.26 2.99 9.89
CA TYR A 182 11.51 1.56 9.90
C TYR A 182 11.76 1.08 8.47
N VAL A 183 12.81 0.31 8.24
CA VAL A 183 13.12 -0.28 6.94
C VAL A 183 13.47 -1.75 7.11
N LEU A 184 12.79 -2.61 6.36
CA LEU A 184 13.08 -4.04 6.26
C LEU A 184 13.40 -4.39 4.82
N GLY A 185 14.56 -4.97 4.57
CA GLY A 185 14.99 -5.35 3.22
C GLY A 185 16.26 -6.18 3.22
N LYS A 186 16.71 -6.57 2.04
CA LYS A 186 17.98 -7.27 1.88
C LYS A 186 19.11 -6.25 1.78
N MET A 187 20.16 -6.46 2.58
CA MET A 187 21.38 -5.67 2.52
C MET A 187 22.25 -6.12 1.36
N SER A 188 22.72 -5.18 0.59
CA SER A 188 23.70 -5.43 -0.48
C SER A 188 24.81 -4.38 -0.49
N SER A 189 25.86 -4.62 -1.25
CA SER A 189 26.94 -3.65 -1.44
C SER A 189 27.22 -3.48 -2.94
N LYS A 190 27.24 -2.24 -3.38
CA LYS A 190 27.61 -1.88 -4.74
C LYS A 190 28.66 -0.80 -4.73
N ASN A 191 29.81 -1.06 -5.33
CA ASN A 191 30.96 -0.13 -5.34
C ASN A 191 31.40 0.35 -3.92
N GLY A 192 31.30 -0.54 -2.93
CA GLY A 192 31.68 -0.22 -1.54
C GLY A 192 30.61 0.56 -0.75
N ILE A 193 29.47 0.91 -1.37
CA ILE A 193 28.36 1.58 -0.71
C ILE A 193 27.38 0.52 -0.22
N LYS A 194 27.07 0.54 1.08
CA LYS A 194 26.00 -0.28 1.67
C LYS A 194 24.64 0.25 1.20
N LEU A 195 23.81 -0.61 0.68
CA LEU A 195 22.50 -0.22 0.15
C LEU A 195 21.44 -1.29 0.39
N MET A 196 20.19 -0.86 0.44
CA MET A 196 19.02 -1.72 0.45
C MET A 196 18.13 -1.37 -0.75
N ASP A 197 17.91 -2.35 -1.61
CA ASP A 197 17.06 -2.20 -2.80
C ASP A 197 15.91 -3.22 -2.80
N GLY A 198 14.86 -2.89 -3.52
CA GLY A 198 13.70 -3.78 -3.69
C GLY A 198 13.82 -4.77 -4.84
N GLU A 199 14.95 -4.84 -5.56
CA GLU A 199 15.08 -5.70 -6.75
C GLU A 199 15.21 -7.17 -6.37
N SER A 200 16.05 -7.46 -5.38
CA SER A 200 16.35 -8.84 -4.96
C SER A 200 15.44 -9.36 -3.84
N SER A 201 14.77 -8.49 -3.09
CA SER A 201 13.87 -8.82 -1.99
C SER A 201 12.85 -7.70 -1.76
N PRO A 202 11.61 -8.00 -1.32
CA PRO A 202 10.66 -6.94 -0.98
C PRO A 202 11.22 -5.99 0.06
N LEU A 203 11.28 -4.70 -0.31
CA LEU A 203 11.66 -3.61 0.58
C LEU A 203 10.38 -3.06 1.24
N ILE A 204 10.39 -2.96 2.56
CA ILE A 204 9.30 -2.36 3.35
C ILE A 204 9.85 -1.11 4.00
N ILE A 205 9.17 0.02 3.82
CA ILE A 205 9.52 1.30 4.44
C ILE A 205 8.28 1.81 5.18
N SER A 206 8.46 2.23 6.43
CA SER A 206 7.36 2.72 7.27
C SER A 206 7.81 3.88 8.15
N ASP A 207 6.94 4.87 8.32
CA ASP A 207 7.02 5.91 9.34
C ASP A 207 6.34 5.47 10.65
N GLN A 208 5.92 4.21 10.72
CA GLN A 208 5.21 3.64 11.84
C GLN A 208 6.06 2.57 12.52
N SER A 209 5.76 2.30 13.79
CA SER A 209 6.42 1.24 14.53
C SER A 209 6.19 -0.14 13.92
N GLU A 210 7.12 -1.06 14.14
CA GLU A 210 7.04 -2.47 13.75
C GLU A 210 5.69 -3.11 14.10
N LEU A 211 5.17 -2.88 15.31
CA LEU A 211 3.88 -3.41 15.74
C LEU A 211 2.71 -2.98 14.84
N ARG A 212 2.73 -1.76 14.31
CA ARG A 212 1.70 -1.29 13.38
C ARG A 212 1.87 -1.90 12.00
N VAL A 213 3.11 -2.10 11.56
CA VAL A 213 3.42 -2.83 10.32
C VAL A 213 2.89 -4.25 10.40
N LEU A 214 3.18 -4.96 11.49
CA LEU A 214 2.65 -6.30 11.77
C LEU A 214 1.12 -6.32 11.82
N GLY A 215 0.51 -5.35 12.52
CA GLY A 215 -0.94 -5.22 12.60
C GLY A 215 -1.59 -5.06 11.23
N ARG A 216 -1.00 -4.30 10.32
CA ARG A 216 -1.51 -4.12 8.94
C ARG A 216 -1.49 -5.45 8.17
N PHE A 217 -0.39 -6.18 8.22
CA PHE A 217 -0.30 -7.49 7.56
C PHE A 217 -1.24 -8.52 8.18
N PHE A 218 -1.34 -8.56 9.51
CA PHE A 218 -2.26 -9.44 10.22
C PHE A 218 -3.72 -9.23 9.80
N TRP A 219 -4.19 -7.98 9.77
CA TRP A 219 -5.54 -7.67 9.33
C TRP A 219 -5.80 -8.08 7.88
N ARG A 220 -4.81 -7.92 6.99
CA ARG A 220 -4.94 -8.41 5.60
C ARG A 220 -5.10 -9.93 5.56
N VAL A 221 -4.35 -10.69 6.36
CA VAL A 221 -4.52 -12.15 6.47
C VAL A 221 -5.92 -12.51 6.96
N VAL A 222 -6.40 -11.86 8.03
CA VAL A 222 -7.73 -12.09 8.60
C VAL A 222 -8.84 -11.82 7.58
N ILE A 223 -8.78 -10.67 6.91
CA ILE A 223 -9.80 -10.31 5.89
C ILE A 223 -9.80 -11.32 4.74
N ASN A 224 -8.64 -11.68 4.23
CA ASN A 224 -8.54 -12.64 3.13
C ASN A 224 -9.00 -14.05 3.54
N ALA A 225 -8.68 -14.48 4.76
CA ALA A 225 -9.15 -15.75 5.31
C ALA A 225 -10.68 -15.78 5.47
N LEU A 226 -11.28 -14.70 5.98
CA LEU A 226 -12.75 -14.57 6.08
C LEU A 226 -13.43 -14.59 4.72
N LEU A 227 -12.89 -13.87 3.73
CA LEU A 227 -13.39 -13.92 2.37
C LEU A 227 -13.31 -15.32 1.78
N GLY A 228 -12.19 -16.01 1.96
CA GLY A 228 -12.02 -17.39 1.53
C GLY A 228 -13.01 -18.36 2.21
N ALA A 229 -13.24 -18.19 3.51
CA ALA A 229 -14.22 -18.98 4.26
C ALA A 229 -15.65 -18.77 3.76
N VAL A 230 -16.05 -17.52 3.52
CA VAL A 230 -17.39 -17.19 2.96
C VAL A 230 -17.58 -17.85 1.60
N ILE A 231 -16.59 -17.77 0.72
CA ILE A 231 -16.62 -18.40 -0.59
C ILE A 231 -16.70 -19.95 -0.42
N GLY A 232 -15.89 -20.52 0.46
CA GLY A 232 -15.89 -21.96 0.74
C GLY A 232 -17.24 -22.47 1.25
N ILE A 233 -17.87 -21.75 2.17
CA ILE A 233 -19.21 -22.07 2.68
C ILE A 233 -20.25 -21.98 1.56
N ALA A 234 -20.21 -20.94 0.73
CA ALA A 234 -21.12 -20.81 -0.39
C ALA A 234 -21.00 -21.99 -1.37
N LEU A 235 -19.77 -22.41 -1.68
CA LEU A 235 -19.50 -23.57 -2.52
C LEU A 235 -19.95 -24.88 -1.87
N PHE A 236 -19.71 -25.06 -0.58
CA PHE A 236 -20.17 -26.26 0.16
C PHE A 236 -21.69 -26.38 0.13
N LEU A 237 -22.40 -25.32 0.44
CA LEU A 237 -23.88 -25.27 0.38
C LEU A 237 -24.41 -25.56 -1.04
N TYR A 238 -23.68 -25.10 -2.06
CA TYR A 238 -23.98 -25.43 -3.44
C TYR A 238 -23.95 -26.94 -3.73
N PHE A 239 -22.91 -27.63 -3.27
CA PHE A 239 -22.76 -29.07 -3.55
C PHE A 239 -23.66 -29.97 -2.69
N THR A 240 -23.95 -29.58 -1.46
CA THR A 240 -24.78 -30.39 -0.56
C THR A 240 -26.29 -30.28 -0.83
N ASN A 241 -26.74 -29.20 -1.50
CA ASN A 241 -28.15 -29.03 -1.86
C ASN A 241 -28.49 -29.51 -3.31
N ARG A 242 -27.60 -30.27 -3.93
CA ARG A 242 -27.77 -30.92 -5.22
C ARG A 242 -27.97 -32.42 -5.06
#